data_9c19805f0e6535663a2b80e66c810959
#
_entry.id   9c19805f0e6535663a2b80e66c810959
#
_cell.length_a   1.000
_cell.length_b   1.000
_cell.length_c   1.000
_cell.angle_alpha   90.00
_cell.angle_beta   90.00
_cell.angle_gamma   90.00
#
_symmetry.space_group_name_H-M   'P 1'
#
loop_
_entity.id
_entity.type
_entity.pdbx_description
1 polymer ?
#
loop_
_entity_poly.entity_id
_entity_poly.type
_entity_poly.pdbx_seq_one_letter_code
_entity_poly.pdbx_strand_id
1 'polypeptide(L)'
;MTVACLPERFPRLAVVSNIPAGDDVLDPDEPVYDLPTVAELLGVRVTKVHQQLRDGRLLAVRRNGIPVVPQAFLTRSGSGVVEVVKALPGLLAVLRDGGYRDAEILNWLFTADSSLTVTRDGDCEAMANARPVDALHAHQAREVLRRAQAMAY
;
A
#
# COMPACT_ATOMS: atom_id res chain seq x y z
N MET A 1 20.09 -5.80 -33.54
CA MET A 1 18.84 -6.22 -33.28
C MET A 1 18.41 -6.14 -31.82
N THR A 2 17.32 -5.58 -31.63
CA THR A 2 16.82 -5.31 -30.29
C THR A 2 16.26 -6.51 -29.57
N VAL A 3 16.08 -7.58 -30.29
CA VAL A 3 15.48 -8.78 -29.75
C VAL A 3 16.25 -9.35 -28.56
N ALA A 4 17.53 -9.12 -28.52
CA ALA A 4 18.38 -9.61 -27.46
C ALA A 4 17.89 -9.19 -26.07
N CYS A 5 17.25 -8.04 -25.98
CA CYS A 5 16.77 -7.54 -24.70
C CYS A 5 15.51 -8.27 -24.25
N LEU A 6 14.74 -8.80 -25.17
CA LEU A 6 13.44 -9.40 -24.86
C LEU A 6 13.54 -10.73 -24.14
N PRO A 7 14.38 -11.66 -24.60
CA PRO A 7 14.51 -12.95 -23.92
C PRO A 7 14.92 -12.79 -22.46
N GLU A 8 15.78 -11.86 -22.18
CA GLU A 8 16.22 -11.62 -20.83
C GLU A 8 15.08 -11.15 -19.93
N ARG A 9 14.17 -10.39 -20.50
CA ARG A 9 13.03 -9.89 -19.74
C ARG A 9 12.03 -10.96 -19.41
N PHE A 10 11.86 -11.95 -20.28
CA PHE A 10 10.83 -12.96 -20.09
C PHE A 10 11.01 -13.75 -18.80
N PRO A 11 12.20 -14.25 -18.47
CA PRO A 11 12.39 -14.90 -17.18
C PRO A 11 12.07 -13.99 -16.01
N ARG A 12 12.45 -12.73 -16.11
CA ARG A 12 12.14 -11.76 -15.05
C ARG A 12 10.64 -11.52 -14.93
N LEU A 13 9.97 -11.42 -16.07
CA LEU A 13 8.51 -11.26 -16.06
C LEU A 13 7.83 -12.44 -15.44
N ALA A 14 8.32 -13.64 -15.70
CA ALA A 14 7.77 -14.84 -15.08
C ALA A 14 7.91 -14.79 -13.56
N VAL A 15 9.05 -14.33 -13.06
CA VAL A 15 9.26 -14.18 -11.62
C VAL A 15 8.36 -13.08 -11.06
N VAL A 16 8.29 -11.95 -11.76
CA VAL A 16 7.45 -10.83 -11.34
C VAL A 16 5.98 -11.22 -11.29
N SER A 17 5.54 -12.04 -12.24
CA SER A 17 4.14 -12.45 -12.29
C SER A 17 3.72 -13.31 -11.09
N ASN A 18 4.68 -13.85 -10.36
CA ASN A 18 4.40 -14.61 -9.15
C ASN A 18 4.26 -13.73 -7.91
N ILE A 19 4.52 -12.45 -8.05
CA ILE A 19 4.37 -11.50 -6.95
C ILE A 19 2.92 -11.07 -6.88
N PRO A 20 2.27 -11.18 -5.70
CA PRO A 20 0.90 -10.71 -5.56
C PRO A 20 0.82 -9.20 -5.81
N ALA A 21 0.20 -8.83 -6.90
CA ALA A 21 -0.01 -7.44 -7.25
C ALA A 21 -1.36 -7.34 -7.95
N GLY A 22 -2.21 -6.46 -7.44
CA GLY A 22 -3.54 -6.23 -8.00
C GLY A 22 -3.52 -5.27 -9.18
N ASP A 23 -4.67 -5.08 -9.78
CA ASP A 23 -4.85 -4.08 -10.81
C ASP A 23 -4.61 -2.68 -10.25
N ASP A 24 -4.08 -1.80 -11.08
CA ASP A 24 -3.81 -0.43 -10.68
C ASP A 24 -5.12 0.38 -10.68
N VAL A 25 -5.73 0.47 -9.52
CA VAL A 25 -6.96 1.25 -9.31
C VAL A 25 -6.66 2.62 -8.73
N LEU A 26 -5.39 2.95 -8.56
CA LEU A 26 -4.97 4.22 -7.99
C LEU A 26 -4.94 5.31 -9.05
N ASP A 27 -5.00 6.56 -8.59
CA ASP A 27 -4.79 7.70 -9.46
C ASP A 27 -3.41 7.60 -10.13
N PRO A 28 -3.28 7.88 -11.44
CA PRO A 28 -1.96 7.86 -12.09
C PRO A 28 -0.92 8.76 -11.43
N ASP A 29 -1.36 9.80 -10.75
CA ASP A 29 -0.47 10.73 -10.03
C ASP A 29 -0.13 10.26 -8.62
N GLU A 30 -0.73 9.19 -8.15
CA GLU A 30 -0.44 8.67 -6.80
C GLU A 30 1.01 8.20 -6.74
N PRO A 31 1.81 8.73 -5.80
CA PRO A 31 3.21 8.35 -5.72
C PRO A 31 3.36 6.90 -5.25
N VAL A 32 4.25 6.20 -5.94
CA VAL A 32 4.52 4.78 -5.67
C VAL A 32 6.02 4.53 -5.68
N TYR A 33 6.43 3.42 -5.06
CA TYR A 33 7.81 2.92 -5.11
C TYR A 33 7.81 1.55 -5.75
N ASP A 34 8.85 1.24 -6.53
CA ASP A 34 9.07 -0.13 -6.98
C ASP A 34 9.59 -0.99 -5.81
N LEU A 35 9.60 -2.30 -5.98
CA LEU A 35 9.98 -3.20 -4.89
C LEU A 35 11.43 -3.05 -4.45
N PRO A 36 12.41 -2.90 -5.36
CA PRO A 36 13.78 -2.65 -4.92
C PRO A 36 13.93 -1.38 -4.09
N THR A 37 13.22 -0.31 -4.45
CA THR A 37 13.23 0.94 -3.69
C THR A 37 12.62 0.76 -2.30
N VAL A 38 11.52 0.02 -2.21
CA VAL A 38 10.90 -0.31 -0.92
C VAL A 38 11.88 -1.07 -0.03
N ALA A 39 12.55 -2.07 -0.59
CA ALA A 39 13.55 -2.85 0.14
C ALA A 39 14.68 -1.97 0.68
N GLU A 40 15.15 -1.07 -0.15
CA GLU A 40 16.21 -0.13 0.22
C GLU A 40 15.76 0.81 1.35
N LEU A 41 14.57 1.36 1.23
CA LEU A 41 14.00 2.26 2.24
C LEU A 41 13.79 1.54 3.57
N LEU A 42 13.32 0.30 3.52
CA LEU A 42 13.08 -0.50 4.74
C LEU A 42 14.35 -1.09 5.31
N GLY A 43 15.46 -1.06 4.57
CA GLY A 43 16.72 -1.66 5.00
C GLY A 43 16.67 -3.19 5.03
N VAL A 44 15.90 -3.79 4.13
CA VAL A 44 15.74 -5.25 4.05
C VAL A 44 16.03 -5.71 2.63
N ARG A 45 16.14 -7.02 2.44
CA ARG A 45 16.30 -7.60 1.12
C ARG A 45 14.97 -7.55 0.37
N VAL A 46 15.03 -7.47 -0.95
CA VAL A 46 13.84 -7.45 -1.79
C VAL A 46 12.99 -8.72 -1.59
N THR A 47 13.64 -9.84 -1.27
CA THR A 47 12.92 -11.09 -0.96
C THR A 47 12.04 -10.96 0.26
N LYS A 48 12.43 -10.12 1.22
CA LYS A 48 11.60 -9.84 2.39
C LYS A 48 10.36 -9.03 2.01
N VAL A 49 10.49 -8.11 1.07
CA VAL A 49 9.35 -7.36 0.54
C VAL A 49 8.39 -8.31 -0.18
N HIS A 50 8.91 -9.23 -1.00
CA HIS A 50 8.09 -10.26 -1.66
C HIS A 50 7.34 -11.09 -0.63
N GLN A 51 8.02 -11.45 0.46
CA GLN A 51 7.41 -12.23 1.54
C GLN A 51 6.24 -11.47 2.18
N GLN A 52 6.44 -10.19 2.45
CA GLN A 52 5.38 -9.37 3.04
C GLN A 52 4.16 -9.26 2.12
N LEU A 53 4.38 -9.18 0.82
CA LEU A 53 3.29 -9.16 -0.15
C LEU A 53 2.53 -10.49 -0.16
N ARG A 54 3.25 -11.61 -0.11
CA ARG A 54 2.62 -12.94 -0.06
C ARG A 54 1.86 -13.17 1.23
N ASP A 55 2.39 -12.67 2.34
CA ASP A 55 1.76 -12.82 3.66
C ASP A 55 0.57 -11.88 3.85
N GLY A 56 0.32 -11.00 2.90
CA GLY A 56 -0.79 -10.07 3.00
C GLY A 56 -0.56 -8.90 3.95
N ARG A 57 0.68 -8.63 4.29
CA ARG A 57 1.03 -7.51 5.16
C ARG A 57 1.20 -6.20 4.41
N LEU A 58 1.30 -6.30 3.10
CA LEU A 58 1.52 -5.16 2.23
C LEU A 58 0.77 -5.43 0.93
N LEU A 59 0.32 -4.38 0.28
CA LEU A 59 -0.33 -4.48 -1.02
C LEU A 59 0.51 -3.81 -2.08
N ALA A 60 0.53 -4.40 -3.26
CA ALA A 60 1.15 -3.82 -4.44
C ALA A 60 0.15 -3.77 -5.57
N VAL A 61 0.34 -2.82 -6.47
CA VAL A 61 -0.40 -2.74 -7.73
C VAL A 61 0.57 -2.93 -8.88
N ARG A 62 0.04 -3.34 -10.02
CA ARG A 62 0.84 -3.52 -11.22
C ARG A 62 0.66 -2.29 -12.11
N ARG A 63 1.65 -1.44 -12.13
CA ARG A 63 1.65 -0.21 -12.93
C ARG A 63 2.64 -0.37 -14.08
N ASN A 64 2.14 -0.29 -15.31
CA ASN A 64 2.96 -0.52 -16.50
C ASN A 64 3.67 -1.88 -16.49
N GLY A 65 3.00 -2.90 -15.95
CA GLY A 65 3.56 -4.24 -15.85
C GLY A 65 4.54 -4.45 -14.70
N ILE A 66 4.78 -3.42 -13.87
CA ILE A 66 5.75 -3.48 -12.78
C ILE A 66 5.00 -3.43 -11.46
N PRO A 67 5.28 -4.34 -10.51
CA PRO A 67 4.67 -4.25 -9.18
C PRO A 67 5.26 -3.06 -8.42
N VAL A 68 4.39 -2.22 -7.90
CA VAL A 68 4.77 -1.03 -7.13
C VAL A 68 3.93 -0.94 -5.87
N VAL A 69 4.48 -0.31 -4.85
CA VAL A 69 3.81 -0.12 -3.55
C VAL A 69 3.53 1.37 -3.37
N PRO A 70 2.29 1.75 -3.04
CA PRO A 70 1.99 3.15 -2.76
C PRO A 70 2.85 3.69 -1.62
N GLN A 71 3.36 4.90 -1.81
CA GLN A 71 4.18 5.55 -0.77
C GLN A 71 3.42 5.72 0.54
N ALA A 72 2.11 5.86 0.46
CA ALA A 72 1.26 6.05 1.64
C ALA A 72 1.26 4.85 2.59
N PHE A 73 1.73 3.68 2.15
CA PHE A 73 1.84 2.50 3.02
C PHE A 73 3.12 2.51 3.86
N LEU A 74 4.02 3.44 3.60
CA LEU A 74 5.26 3.56 4.35
C LEU A 74 5.25 4.86 5.16
N THR A 75 5.88 4.81 6.32
CA THR A 75 5.99 5.97 7.19
C THR A 75 7.42 6.07 7.68
N ARG A 76 7.82 7.29 8.03
CA ARG A 76 9.14 7.53 8.61
C ARG A 76 8.97 7.79 10.10
N SER A 77 9.63 7.00 10.90
CA SER A 77 9.61 7.18 12.35
C SER A 77 10.35 8.45 12.76
N GLY A 78 10.18 8.85 14.03
CA GLY A 78 10.88 10.00 14.56
C GLY A 78 12.42 9.88 14.50
N SER A 79 12.94 8.65 14.44
CA SER A 79 14.37 8.40 14.29
C SER A 79 14.83 8.41 12.82
N GLY A 80 13.93 8.65 11.88
CA GLY A 80 14.24 8.69 10.46
C GLY A 80 14.17 7.33 9.75
N VAL A 81 13.85 6.27 10.47
CA VAL A 81 13.73 4.92 9.89
C VAL A 81 12.39 4.81 9.16
N VAL A 82 12.44 4.29 7.94
CA VAL A 82 11.23 4.02 7.15
C VAL A 82 10.70 2.65 7.52
N GLU A 83 9.39 2.57 7.73
CA GLU A 83 8.73 1.30 8.06
C GLU A 83 7.33 1.27 7.44
N VAL A 84 6.77 0.07 7.34
CA VAL A 84 5.37 -0.09 6.92
C VAL A 84 4.47 0.46 8.02
N VAL A 85 3.41 1.17 7.66
CA VAL A 85 2.44 1.69 8.63
C VAL A 85 1.96 0.54 9.52
N LYS A 86 2.10 0.70 10.83
CA LYS A 86 1.89 -0.39 11.79
C LYS A 86 0.49 -0.99 11.74
N ALA A 87 -0.50 -0.16 11.54
CA ALA A 87 -1.89 -0.61 11.50
C ALA A 87 -2.27 -1.31 10.19
N LEU A 88 -1.45 -1.18 9.15
CA LEU A 88 -1.78 -1.68 7.83
C LEU A 88 -1.97 -3.20 7.77
N PRO A 89 -1.06 -4.02 8.31
CA PRO A 89 -1.25 -5.47 8.23
C PRO A 89 -2.55 -5.96 8.87
N GLY A 90 -2.88 -5.44 10.05
CA GLY A 90 -4.13 -5.78 10.73
C GLY A 90 -5.37 -5.34 9.95
N LEU A 91 -5.31 -4.15 9.37
CA LEU A 91 -6.38 -3.61 8.54
C LEU A 91 -6.63 -4.48 7.31
N LEU A 92 -5.55 -4.87 6.64
CA LEU A 92 -5.65 -5.74 5.47
C LEU A 92 -6.24 -7.10 5.82
N ALA A 93 -5.84 -7.66 6.97
CA ALA A 93 -6.36 -8.94 7.45
C ALA A 93 -7.87 -8.85 7.67
N VAL A 94 -8.34 -7.80 8.33
CA VAL A 94 -9.77 -7.60 8.60
C VAL A 94 -10.57 -7.52 7.30
N LEU A 95 -10.11 -6.73 6.35
CA LEU A 95 -10.82 -6.55 5.09
C LEU A 95 -10.83 -7.82 4.24
N ARG A 96 -9.72 -8.56 4.21
CA ARG A 96 -9.66 -9.84 3.50
C ARG A 96 -10.56 -10.88 4.13
N ASP A 97 -10.60 -10.95 5.45
CA ASP A 97 -11.51 -11.84 6.16
C ASP A 97 -12.98 -11.52 5.84
N GLY A 98 -13.27 -10.25 5.59
CA GLY A 98 -14.60 -9.82 5.16
C GLY A 98 -14.91 -10.10 3.69
N GLY A 99 -13.97 -10.68 2.96
CA GLY A 99 -14.18 -11.04 1.55
C GLY A 99 -13.79 -9.96 0.55
N TYR A 100 -13.15 -8.89 0.99
CA TYR A 100 -12.73 -7.84 0.07
C TYR A 100 -11.44 -8.24 -0.66
N ARG A 101 -11.43 -7.98 -1.97
CA ARG A 101 -10.26 -8.22 -2.81
C ARG A 101 -9.30 -7.05 -2.71
N ASP A 102 -8.05 -7.27 -3.11
CA ASP A 102 -7.00 -6.26 -3.03
C ASP A 102 -7.38 -4.96 -3.75
N ALA A 103 -7.98 -5.06 -4.93
CA ALA A 103 -8.41 -3.87 -5.67
C ALA A 103 -9.49 -3.08 -4.92
N GLU A 104 -10.41 -3.79 -4.27
CA GLU A 104 -11.46 -3.15 -3.47
C GLU A 104 -10.89 -2.47 -2.24
N ILE A 105 -9.94 -3.13 -1.58
CA ILE A 105 -9.25 -2.57 -0.41
C ILE A 105 -8.50 -1.29 -0.79
N LEU A 106 -7.77 -1.34 -1.89
CA LEU A 106 -7.02 -0.18 -2.39
C LEU A 106 -7.95 0.97 -2.76
N ASN A 107 -9.04 0.66 -3.44
CA ASN A 107 -10.02 1.67 -3.81
C ASN A 107 -10.59 2.37 -2.58
N TRP A 108 -10.94 1.59 -1.56
CA TRP A 108 -11.47 2.16 -0.31
C TRP A 108 -10.43 3.03 0.41
N LEU A 109 -9.20 2.54 0.52
CA LEU A 109 -8.14 3.26 1.22
C LEU A 109 -7.78 4.60 0.56
N PHE A 110 -7.88 4.68 -0.74
CA PHE A 110 -7.46 5.86 -1.50
C PHE A 110 -8.63 6.73 -1.98
N THR A 111 -9.85 6.43 -1.56
CA THR A 111 -11.02 7.24 -1.89
C THR A 111 -11.36 8.15 -0.70
N ALA A 112 -11.51 9.44 -0.97
CA ALA A 112 -11.87 10.41 0.05
C ALA A 112 -13.24 10.07 0.65
N ASP A 113 -13.34 10.17 1.98
CA ASP A 113 -14.56 9.88 2.73
C ASP A 113 -15.02 11.18 3.40
N SER A 114 -16.20 11.64 3.04
CA SER A 114 -16.75 12.89 3.54
C SER A 114 -17.01 12.88 5.06
N SER A 115 -17.16 11.68 5.63
CA SER A 115 -17.39 11.53 7.07
C SER A 115 -16.08 11.40 7.87
N LEU A 116 -14.93 11.38 7.19
CA LEU A 116 -13.64 11.20 7.82
C LEU A 116 -12.90 12.53 7.86
N THR A 117 -12.59 12.97 9.07
CA THR A 117 -11.85 14.20 9.31
C THR A 117 -10.56 13.86 10.01
N VAL A 118 -9.45 14.38 9.52
CA VAL A 118 -8.14 14.15 10.13
C VAL A 118 -7.50 15.48 10.50
N THR A 119 -6.75 15.46 11.58
CA THR A 119 -5.91 16.59 12.00
C THR A 119 -4.47 16.12 11.92
N ARG A 120 -3.67 16.84 11.15
CA ARG A 120 -2.24 16.53 11.06
C ARG A 120 -1.52 17.12 12.26
N ASP A 121 -0.43 16.47 12.65
CA ASP A 121 0.42 16.98 13.70
C ASP A 121 0.89 18.40 13.34
N GLY A 122 0.68 19.33 14.24
CA GLY A 122 1.06 20.72 14.04
C GLY A 122 0.05 21.58 13.30
N ASP A 123 -1.01 21.00 12.77
CA ASP A 123 -2.08 21.75 12.11
C ASP A 123 -3.21 22.02 13.10
N CYS A 124 -3.69 23.27 13.10
CA CYS A 124 -4.82 23.64 13.93
C CYS A 124 -6.16 23.32 13.28
N GLU A 125 -6.16 23.05 11.99
CA GLU A 125 -7.39 22.80 11.24
C GLU A 125 -7.54 21.34 10.89
N ALA A 126 -8.76 20.84 11.04
CA ALA A 126 -9.11 19.51 10.63
C ALA A 126 -9.36 19.46 9.12
N MET A 127 -8.81 18.46 8.46
CA MET A 127 -9.01 18.26 7.04
C MET A 127 -10.18 17.31 6.82
N ALA A 128 -11.28 17.82 6.27
CA ALA A 128 -12.43 17.00 5.94
C ALA A 128 -12.18 16.24 4.63
N ASN A 129 -12.99 15.22 4.38
CA ASN A 129 -12.91 14.38 3.19
C ASN A 129 -11.55 13.69 3.06
N ALA A 130 -11.02 13.23 4.18
CA ALA A 130 -9.75 12.52 4.18
C ALA A 130 -9.89 11.12 3.61
N ARG A 131 -8.82 10.64 3.00
CA ARG A 131 -8.76 9.23 2.60
C ARG A 131 -8.43 8.38 3.83
N PRO A 132 -8.97 7.16 3.95
CA PRO A 132 -8.61 6.29 5.08
C PRO A 132 -7.09 6.10 5.24
N VAL A 133 -6.35 6.01 4.14
CA VAL A 133 -4.89 5.87 4.21
C VAL A 133 -4.23 7.09 4.86
N ASP A 134 -4.74 8.28 4.63
CA ASP A 134 -4.21 9.50 5.27
C ASP A 134 -4.50 9.51 6.76
N ALA A 135 -5.64 8.97 7.17
CA ALA A 135 -5.99 8.86 8.58
C ALA A 135 -5.06 7.90 9.34
N LEU A 136 -4.52 6.90 8.67
CA LEU A 136 -3.51 6.03 9.27
C LEU A 136 -2.25 6.81 9.66
N HIS A 137 -1.86 7.78 8.84
CA HIS A 137 -0.71 8.65 9.11
C HIS A 137 -1.00 9.71 10.18
N ALA A 138 -2.26 10.05 10.38
CA ALA A 138 -2.69 11.08 11.32
C ALA A 138 -3.07 10.50 12.69
N HIS A 139 -2.54 9.35 13.05
CA HIS A 139 -2.79 8.66 14.32
C HIS A 139 -4.26 8.29 14.55
N GLN A 140 -5.02 8.11 13.48
CA GLN A 140 -6.42 7.71 13.55
C GLN A 140 -6.63 6.26 13.10
N ALA A 141 -5.63 5.43 13.28
CA ALA A 141 -5.69 4.03 12.88
C ALA A 141 -6.87 3.28 13.51
N ARG A 142 -7.22 3.62 14.75
CA ARG A 142 -8.36 3.00 15.42
C ARG A 142 -9.68 3.26 14.70
N GLU A 143 -9.89 4.48 14.26
CA GLU A 143 -11.11 4.85 13.54
C GLU A 143 -11.16 4.15 12.18
N VAL A 144 -10.05 4.10 11.48
CA VAL A 144 -9.97 3.40 10.20
C VAL A 144 -10.24 1.90 10.39
N LEU A 145 -9.65 1.30 11.41
CA LEU A 145 -9.87 -0.11 11.71
C LEU A 145 -11.33 -0.37 12.10
N ARG A 146 -11.93 0.50 12.90
CA ARG A 146 -13.34 0.38 13.27
C ARG A 146 -14.24 0.39 12.03
N ARG A 147 -13.96 1.28 11.08
CA ARG A 147 -14.72 1.36 9.84
C ARG A 147 -14.54 0.11 8.98
N ALA A 148 -13.32 -0.39 8.92
CA ALA A 148 -13.03 -1.63 8.20
C ALA A 148 -13.79 -2.82 8.82
N GLN A 149 -13.81 -2.90 10.14
CA GLN A 149 -14.56 -3.93 10.85
C GLN A 149 -16.05 -3.84 10.58
N ALA A 150 -16.60 -2.63 10.54
CA ALA A 150 -18.00 -2.42 10.22
C ALA A 150 -18.35 -2.84 8.79
N MET A 151 -17.41 -2.68 7.85
CA MET A 151 -17.61 -3.13 6.48
C MET A 151 -17.49 -4.64 6.35
N ALA A 152 -16.60 -5.26 7.11
CA ALA A 152 -16.29 -6.68 6.99
C ALA A 152 -17.31 -7.57 7.72
N TYR A 153 -17.93 -7.07 8.77
CA TYR A 153 -18.83 -7.82 9.63
C TYR A 153 -20.16 -7.08 9.82
#